data_7698693f276996202d85245407e39d42
#
_entry.id   7698693f276996202d85245407e39d42
#
_cell.length_a   1.000
_cell.length_b   1.000
_cell.length_c   1.000
_cell.angle_alpha   90.00
_cell.angle_beta   90.00
_cell.angle_gamma   90.00
#
_symmetry.space_group_name_H-M   'P 1'
#
loop_
_entity.id
_entity.type
_entity.pdbx_description
1 polymer ?
#
loop_
_entity_poly.entity_id
_entity_poly.type
_entity_poly.pdbx_seq_one_letter_code
_entity_poly.pdbx_strand_id
1 'polypeptide(L)'
;MNILLISPTQSGIGGIAQHVQGLKNFLEKNENSIEIISSENTFTIPVKGLKNPSFMISSFLKTKFKKNFDIVHAHNIPSALAMKNSSGKKILTIHGIFSEQINQLHGKTSGNISKKYEKDALSWADVITVISKESYDYYTSLGYKVIQIPNAIDI
;
A
#
# COMPACT_ATOMS: atom_id res chain seq x y z
N MET A 1 13.80 15.13 1.96
CA MET A 1 12.76 14.60 2.87
C MET A 1 13.07 13.17 3.24
N ASN A 2 12.61 12.71 4.41
CA ASN A 2 12.69 11.31 4.84
C ASN A 2 11.37 10.62 4.51
N ILE A 3 11.40 9.63 3.64
CA ILE A 3 10.19 8.97 3.11
C ILE A 3 10.25 7.48 3.41
N LEU A 4 9.18 6.96 4.01
CA LEU A 4 8.98 5.53 4.22
C LEU A 4 8.01 4.99 3.15
N LEU A 5 8.48 4.07 2.33
CA LEU A 5 7.64 3.29 1.42
C LEU A 5 7.28 1.95 2.09
N ILE A 6 6.01 1.58 2.07
CA ILE A 6 5.53 0.31 2.61
C ILE A 6 4.79 -0.42 1.50
N SER A 7 5.25 -1.62 1.14
CA SER A 7 4.67 -2.37 0.02
C SER A 7 4.70 -3.88 0.26
N PRO A 8 3.66 -4.63 -0.14
CA PRO A 8 3.68 -6.09 -0.07
C PRO A 8 4.80 -6.70 -0.91
N THR A 9 5.32 -5.98 -1.90
CA THR A 9 6.44 -6.39 -2.76
C THR A 9 7.21 -5.17 -3.23
N GLN A 10 8.53 -5.27 -3.32
CA GLN A 10 9.40 -4.22 -3.84
C GLN A 10 10.22 -4.66 -5.05
N SER A 11 10.27 -5.95 -5.34
CA SER A 11 11.03 -6.53 -6.45
C SER A 11 10.17 -7.48 -7.27
N GLY A 12 10.57 -7.73 -8.53
CA GLY A 12 9.89 -8.63 -9.45
C GLY A 12 9.20 -7.93 -10.63
N ILE A 13 8.52 -8.71 -11.46
CA ILE A 13 7.94 -8.28 -12.74
C ILE A 13 6.51 -7.69 -12.55
N GLY A 14 5.94 -7.78 -11.36
CA GLY A 14 4.57 -7.32 -11.10
C GLY A 14 4.43 -5.80 -11.08
N GLY A 15 3.29 -5.29 -11.52
CA GLY A 15 3.03 -3.84 -11.64
C GLY A 15 3.25 -3.05 -10.35
N ILE A 16 2.95 -3.62 -9.18
CA ILE A 16 3.21 -2.97 -7.87
C ILE A 16 4.73 -2.84 -7.64
N ALA A 17 5.48 -3.92 -7.89
CA ALA A 17 6.93 -3.93 -7.69
C ALA A 17 7.62 -2.91 -8.60
N GLN A 18 7.26 -2.87 -9.87
CA GLN A 18 7.78 -1.89 -10.83
C GLN A 18 7.43 -0.46 -10.44
N HIS A 19 6.19 -0.20 -10.02
CA HIS A 19 5.77 1.12 -9.55
C HIS A 19 6.58 1.57 -8.32
N VAL A 20 6.72 0.70 -7.32
CA VAL A 20 7.46 1.01 -6.08
C VAL A 20 8.94 1.24 -6.38
N GLN A 21 9.53 0.43 -7.25
CA GLN A 21 10.94 0.58 -7.63
C GLN A 21 11.18 1.87 -8.43
N GLY A 22 10.31 2.17 -9.40
CA GLY A 22 10.37 3.40 -10.18
C GLY A 22 10.22 4.64 -9.29
N LEU A 23 9.24 4.62 -8.38
CA LEU A 23 9.04 5.71 -7.41
C LEU A 23 10.26 5.89 -6.49
N LYS A 24 10.82 4.79 -5.96
CA LYS A 24 12.04 4.83 -5.15
C LYS A 24 13.18 5.50 -5.92
N ASN A 25 13.48 5.01 -7.12
CA ASN A 25 14.59 5.52 -7.94
C ASN A 25 14.41 7.01 -8.25
N PHE A 26 13.18 7.43 -8.60
CA PHE A 26 12.87 8.84 -8.85
C PHE A 26 13.08 9.71 -7.61
N LEU A 27 12.59 9.28 -6.45
CA LEU A 27 12.72 10.04 -5.20
C LEU A 27 14.18 10.12 -4.73
N GLU A 28 14.95 9.04 -4.83
CA GLU A 28 16.40 9.05 -4.48
C GLU A 28 17.19 9.96 -5.42
N LYS A 29 16.90 9.96 -6.73
CA LYS A 29 17.49 10.88 -7.71
C LYS A 29 17.22 12.35 -7.39
N ASN A 30 16.12 12.63 -6.70
CA ASN A 30 15.74 13.97 -6.23
C ASN A 30 16.15 14.22 -4.75
N GLU A 31 17.25 13.61 -4.30
CA GLU A 31 17.89 13.84 -3.01
C GLU A 31 17.01 13.57 -1.77
N ASN A 32 16.02 12.66 -1.90
CA ASN A 32 15.25 12.20 -0.76
C ASN A 32 15.89 10.96 -0.13
N SER A 33 15.79 10.86 1.18
CA SER A 33 16.16 9.65 1.93
C SER A 33 14.99 8.69 1.93
N ILE A 34 15.16 7.49 1.35
CA ILE A 34 14.09 6.51 1.19
C ILE A 34 14.39 5.28 2.03
N GLU A 35 13.44 4.90 2.85
CA GLU A 35 13.40 3.60 3.49
C GLU A 35 12.24 2.77 2.96
N ILE A 36 12.44 1.45 2.75
CA ILE A 36 11.39 0.55 2.31
C ILE A 36 11.15 -0.54 3.35
N ILE A 37 9.87 -0.81 3.62
CA ILE A 37 9.39 -2.01 4.32
C ILE A 37 8.58 -2.83 3.32
N SER A 38 9.03 -4.07 3.07
CA SER A 38 8.36 -4.99 2.15
C SER A 38 8.38 -6.42 2.67
N SER A 39 7.71 -7.32 1.97
CA SER A 39 7.75 -8.75 2.31
C SER A 39 9.14 -9.37 2.12
N GLU A 40 10.02 -8.74 1.34
CA GLU A 40 11.39 -9.20 1.11
C GLU A 40 12.32 -8.87 2.28
N ASN A 41 11.99 -7.85 3.09
CA ASN A 41 12.81 -7.44 4.24
C ASN A 41 12.06 -7.49 5.58
N THR A 42 10.92 -8.15 5.62
CA THR A 42 10.07 -8.31 6.80
C THR A 42 9.57 -9.75 6.88
N PHE A 43 9.40 -10.28 8.09
CA PHE A 43 8.90 -11.65 8.25
C PHE A 43 7.53 -11.83 7.58
N THR A 44 7.42 -12.84 6.73
CA THR A 44 6.15 -13.25 6.12
C THR A 44 6.05 -14.77 6.05
N ILE A 45 4.85 -15.29 6.19
CA ILE A 45 4.56 -16.73 6.03
C ILE A 45 4.30 -16.99 4.54
N PRO A 46 5.15 -17.76 3.82
CA PRO A 46 5.05 -17.94 2.38
C PRO A 46 3.96 -18.96 1.99
N VAL A 47 2.80 -18.90 2.65
CA VAL A 47 1.64 -19.76 2.39
C VAL A 47 0.51 -18.90 1.82
N LYS A 48 -0.15 -19.41 0.78
CA LYS A 48 -1.31 -18.74 0.16
C LYS A 48 -2.36 -18.41 1.23
N GLY A 49 -2.81 -17.17 1.27
CA GLY A 49 -3.77 -16.66 2.26
C GLY A 49 -3.13 -16.15 3.56
N LEU A 50 -1.91 -16.56 3.92
CA LEU A 50 -1.21 -16.11 5.13
C LEU A 50 -0.14 -15.05 4.88
N LYS A 51 0.34 -14.92 3.63
CA LYS A 51 1.39 -13.96 3.28
C LYS A 51 0.98 -12.52 3.61
N ASN A 52 -0.18 -12.05 3.17
CA ASN A 52 -0.62 -10.68 3.44
C ASN A 52 -0.92 -10.45 4.92
N PRO A 53 -1.70 -11.29 5.64
CA PRO A 53 -1.90 -11.10 7.08
C PRO A 53 -0.61 -11.07 7.90
N SER A 54 0.34 -11.96 7.62
CA SER A 54 1.64 -11.96 8.32
C SER A 54 2.47 -10.73 7.99
N PHE A 55 2.47 -10.27 6.73
CA PHE A 55 3.10 -9.01 6.34
C PHE A 55 2.47 -7.80 7.05
N MET A 56 1.14 -7.74 7.15
CA MET A 56 0.43 -6.65 7.85
C MET A 56 0.91 -6.52 9.30
N ILE A 57 1.00 -7.63 10.02
CA ILE A 57 1.40 -7.64 11.43
C ILE A 57 2.88 -7.30 11.57
N SER A 58 3.76 -7.94 10.81
CA SER A 58 5.21 -7.76 10.92
C SER A 58 5.65 -6.36 10.46
N SER A 59 5.06 -5.83 9.40
CA SER A 59 5.32 -4.46 8.95
C SER A 59 4.84 -3.42 9.97
N PHE A 60 3.67 -3.64 10.58
CA PHE A 60 3.16 -2.80 11.67
C PHE A 60 4.11 -2.78 12.88
N LEU A 61 4.59 -3.95 13.31
CA LEU A 61 5.55 -4.03 14.42
C LEU A 61 6.87 -3.34 14.06
N LYS A 62 7.35 -3.51 12.83
CA LYS A 62 8.59 -2.87 12.34
C LYS A 62 8.48 -1.35 12.32
N THR A 63 7.32 -0.79 11.93
CA THR A 63 7.10 0.66 11.90
C THR A 63 6.99 1.29 13.29
N LYS A 64 6.55 0.54 14.31
CA LYS A 64 6.48 1.06 15.70
C LYS A 64 7.79 1.62 16.23
N PHE A 65 8.91 1.09 15.75
CA PHE A 65 10.26 1.48 16.18
C PHE A 65 10.90 2.50 15.24
N LYS A 66 10.19 2.93 14.20
CA LYS A 66 10.67 3.89 13.21
C LYS A 66 9.94 5.20 13.37
N LYS A 67 10.69 6.29 13.43
CA LYS A 67 10.16 7.64 13.66
C LYS A 67 10.82 8.63 12.69
N ASN A 68 10.27 9.84 12.62
CA ASN A 68 10.82 10.99 11.90
C ASN A 68 10.77 10.86 10.36
N PHE A 69 9.67 10.31 9.83
CA PHE A 69 9.37 10.43 8.41
C PHE A 69 8.54 11.68 8.15
N ASP A 70 8.85 12.37 7.06
CA ASP A 70 8.03 13.46 6.53
C ASP A 70 6.81 12.89 5.80
N ILE A 71 7.01 11.78 5.06
CA ILE A 71 5.98 11.08 4.31
C ILE A 71 6.06 9.58 4.60
N VAL A 72 4.89 8.96 4.78
CA VAL A 72 4.72 7.51 4.82
C VAL A 72 3.78 7.09 3.70
N HIS A 73 4.30 6.40 2.71
CA HIS A 73 3.56 6.01 1.51
C HIS A 73 3.35 4.50 1.49
N ALA A 74 2.11 4.09 1.73
CA ALA A 74 1.70 2.70 1.69
C ALA A 74 1.13 2.33 0.30
N HIS A 75 1.55 1.19 -0.21
CA HIS A 75 1.06 0.62 -1.47
C HIS A 75 0.17 -0.58 -1.18
N ASN A 76 -1.07 -0.50 -1.62
CA ASN A 76 -2.15 -1.45 -1.35
C ASN A 76 -2.59 -1.57 0.12
N ILE A 77 -3.80 -2.06 0.28
CA ILE A 77 -4.48 -2.20 1.57
C ILE A 77 -3.69 -3.00 2.62
N PRO A 78 -2.96 -4.10 2.28
CA PRO A 78 -2.13 -4.81 3.26
C PRO A 78 -1.02 -3.97 3.91
N SER A 79 -0.58 -2.88 3.27
CA SER A 79 0.44 -1.97 3.82
C SER A 79 -0.12 -0.90 4.76
N ALA A 80 -1.43 -0.67 4.72
CA ALA A 80 -2.06 0.46 5.42
C ALA A 80 -1.96 0.36 6.95
N LEU A 81 -2.00 -0.85 7.52
CA LEU A 81 -1.87 -1.03 8.97
C LEU A 81 -0.53 -0.51 9.50
N ALA A 82 0.54 -0.74 8.77
CA ALA A 82 1.86 -0.23 9.13
C ALA A 82 1.94 1.30 9.05
N MET A 83 1.22 1.92 8.12
CA MET A 83 1.12 3.37 7.98
C MET A 83 0.35 4.01 9.15
N LYS A 84 -0.63 3.33 9.73
CA LYS A 84 -1.58 3.90 10.70
C LYS A 84 -0.92 4.68 11.84
N ASN A 85 0.11 4.11 12.46
CA ASN A 85 0.78 4.67 13.64
C ASN A 85 2.11 5.37 13.32
N SER A 86 2.45 5.50 12.05
CA SER A 86 3.68 6.19 11.63
C SER A 86 3.52 7.70 11.74
N SER A 87 4.62 8.41 12.01
CA SER A 87 4.67 9.87 11.88
C SER A 87 4.72 10.28 10.41
N GLY A 88 4.40 11.54 10.12
CA GLY A 88 4.43 12.11 8.78
C GLY A 88 3.10 12.03 8.03
N LYS A 89 3.09 12.65 6.84
CA LYS A 89 1.94 12.64 5.95
C LYS A 89 1.71 11.27 5.35
N LYS A 90 0.49 10.75 5.44
CA LYS A 90 0.14 9.40 5.04
C LYS A 90 -0.50 9.38 3.66
N ILE A 91 0.14 8.67 2.74
CA ILE A 91 -0.34 8.44 1.38
C ILE A 91 -0.66 6.95 1.22
N LEU A 92 -1.82 6.64 0.68
CA LEU A 92 -2.20 5.26 0.32
C LEU A 92 -2.45 5.17 -1.18
N THR A 93 -1.60 4.45 -1.90
CA THR A 93 -1.82 4.11 -3.31
C THR A 93 -2.47 2.75 -3.45
N ILE A 94 -3.61 2.71 -4.14
CA ILE A 94 -4.40 1.50 -4.36
C ILE A 94 -4.19 1.03 -5.80
N HIS A 95 -3.76 -0.24 -5.94
CA HIS A 95 -3.45 -0.88 -7.22
C HIS A 95 -4.60 -1.78 -7.75
N GLY A 96 -5.81 -1.60 -7.24
CA GLY A 96 -7.02 -2.34 -7.61
C GLY A 96 -8.01 -2.40 -6.44
N ILE A 97 -9.24 -2.81 -6.70
CA ILE A 97 -10.27 -2.90 -5.66
C ILE A 97 -10.01 -4.14 -4.79
N PHE A 98 -9.48 -3.91 -3.59
CA PHE A 98 -8.97 -4.97 -2.71
C PHE A 98 -10.05 -5.97 -2.28
N SER A 99 -11.22 -5.48 -1.87
CA SER A 99 -12.32 -6.35 -1.44
C SER A 99 -12.85 -7.25 -2.57
N GLU A 100 -12.82 -6.77 -3.81
CA GLU A 100 -13.21 -7.57 -4.97
C GLU A 100 -12.16 -8.65 -5.28
N GLN A 101 -10.88 -8.30 -5.22
CA GLN A 101 -9.78 -9.26 -5.40
C GLN A 101 -9.86 -10.39 -4.35
N ILE A 102 -10.13 -10.06 -3.08
CA ILE A 102 -10.29 -11.04 -2.02
C ILE A 102 -11.55 -11.89 -2.22
N ASN A 103 -12.66 -11.27 -2.64
CA ASN A 103 -13.91 -11.99 -2.93
C ASN A 103 -13.72 -13.02 -4.05
N GLN A 104 -13.00 -12.68 -5.10
CA GLN A 104 -12.67 -13.59 -6.21
C GLN A 104 -11.77 -14.76 -5.76
N LEU A 105 -10.82 -14.51 -4.86
CA LEU A 105 -9.84 -15.51 -4.43
C LEU A 105 -10.33 -16.42 -3.29
N HIS A 106 -11.18 -15.91 -2.39
CA HIS A 106 -11.51 -16.54 -1.11
C HIS A 106 -13.01 -16.57 -0.78
N GLY A 107 -13.87 -16.12 -1.71
CA GLY A 107 -15.33 -16.14 -1.59
C GLY A 107 -15.94 -14.98 -0.80
N LYS A 108 -17.27 -14.90 -0.79
CA LYS A 108 -18.05 -13.75 -0.30
C LYS A 108 -17.82 -13.39 1.18
N THR A 109 -17.65 -14.37 2.05
CA THR A 109 -17.44 -14.11 3.48
C THR A 109 -16.12 -13.36 3.72
N SER A 110 -15.05 -13.80 3.08
CA SER A 110 -13.74 -13.14 3.15
C SER A 110 -13.79 -11.75 2.50
N GLY A 111 -14.57 -11.58 1.44
CA GLY A 111 -14.82 -10.29 0.81
C GLY A 111 -15.49 -9.28 1.73
N ASN A 112 -16.44 -9.70 2.59
CA ASN A 112 -17.12 -8.81 3.53
C ASN A 112 -16.18 -8.34 4.65
N ILE A 113 -15.31 -9.23 5.16
CA ILE A 113 -14.31 -8.87 6.17
C ILE A 113 -13.30 -7.90 5.56
N SER A 114 -12.85 -8.15 4.33
CA SER A 114 -11.90 -7.29 3.64
C SER A 114 -12.47 -5.91 3.30
N LYS A 115 -13.78 -5.79 3.00
CA LYS A 115 -14.45 -4.49 2.83
C LYS A 115 -14.39 -3.63 4.08
N LYS A 116 -14.63 -4.23 5.25
CA LYS A 116 -14.51 -3.50 6.52
C LYS A 116 -13.08 -3.01 6.74
N TYR A 117 -12.11 -3.89 6.55
CA TYR A 117 -10.71 -3.52 6.71
C TYR A 117 -10.27 -2.47 5.68
N GLU A 118 -10.72 -2.59 4.43
CA GLU A 118 -10.46 -1.61 3.37
C GLU A 118 -10.98 -0.22 3.75
N LYS A 119 -12.22 -0.14 4.26
CA LYS A 119 -12.81 1.12 4.77
C LYS A 119 -11.96 1.72 5.90
N ASP A 120 -11.54 0.91 6.85
CA ASP A 120 -10.69 1.36 7.95
C ASP A 120 -9.33 1.86 7.43
N ALA A 121 -8.70 1.12 6.50
CA ALA A 121 -7.43 1.47 5.88
C ALA A 121 -7.48 2.82 5.14
N LEU A 122 -8.55 3.07 4.39
CA LEU A 122 -8.78 4.33 3.71
C LEU A 122 -8.88 5.51 4.69
N SER A 123 -9.48 5.29 5.85
CA SER A 123 -9.62 6.34 6.88
C SER A 123 -8.31 6.75 7.55
N TRP A 124 -7.24 5.96 7.43
CA TRP A 124 -5.93 6.27 8.02
C TRP A 124 -5.05 7.11 7.10
N ALA A 125 -5.42 7.28 5.83
CA ALA A 125 -4.66 8.04 4.86
C ALA A 125 -5.08 9.52 4.82
N ASP A 126 -4.11 10.42 4.74
CA ASP A 126 -4.35 11.83 4.46
C ASP A 126 -4.62 12.08 2.97
N VAL A 127 -4.02 11.23 2.12
CA VAL A 127 -4.20 11.26 0.66
C VAL A 127 -4.36 9.83 0.16
N ILE A 128 -5.38 9.62 -0.67
CA ILE A 128 -5.61 8.34 -1.34
C ILE A 128 -5.37 8.54 -2.84
N THR A 129 -4.52 7.69 -3.42
CA THR A 129 -4.28 7.65 -4.85
C THR A 129 -4.68 6.30 -5.43
N VAL A 130 -5.10 6.28 -6.67
CA VAL A 130 -5.49 5.08 -7.42
C VAL A 130 -4.82 5.09 -8.79
N ILE A 131 -4.48 3.92 -9.32
CA ILE A 131 -3.75 3.82 -10.59
C ILE A 131 -4.66 3.65 -11.81
N SER A 132 -5.91 3.25 -11.63
CA SER A 132 -6.85 2.96 -12.73
C SER A 132 -8.12 3.79 -12.62
N LYS A 133 -8.74 4.01 -13.78
CA LYS A 133 -10.05 4.67 -13.85
C LYS A 133 -11.13 3.85 -13.13
N GLU A 134 -11.10 2.54 -13.23
CA GLU A 134 -12.03 1.65 -12.55
C GLU A 134 -11.99 1.86 -11.02
N SER A 135 -10.80 1.86 -10.42
CA SER A 135 -10.63 2.15 -8.99
C SER A 135 -11.06 3.58 -8.65
N TYR A 136 -10.79 4.55 -9.52
CA TYR A 136 -11.22 5.93 -9.33
C TYR A 136 -12.75 6.03 -9.26
N ASP A 137 -13.45 5.47 -10.24
CA ASP A 137 -14.91 5.49 -10.31
C ASP A 137 -15.53 4.75 -9.11
N TYR A 138 -14.96 3.59 -8.73
CA TYR A 138 -15.41 2.81 -7.57
C TYR A 138 -15.30 3.58 -6.26
N TYR A 139 -14.11 4.06 -5.89
CA TYR A 139 -13.93 4.75 -4.61
C TYR A 139 -14.64 6.11 -4.55
N THR A 140 -14.74 6.81 -5.67
CA THR A 140 -15.53 8.06 -5.77
C THR A 140 -17.02 7.77 -5.55
N SER A 141 -17.56 6.69 -6.11
CA SER A 141 -18.96 6.29 -5.90
C SER A 141 -19.28 5.96 -4.44
N LEU A 142 -18.27 5.54 -3.67
CA LEU A 142 -18.37 5.31 -2.22
C LEU A 142 -18.17 6.59 -1.38
N GLY A 143 -17.98 7.75 -2.01
CA GLY A 143 -17.83 9.04 -1.36
C GLY A 143 -16.39 9.37 -0.92
N TYR A 144 -15.37 8.61 -1.33
CA TYR A 144 -13.97 8.92 -1.03
C TYR A 144 -13.41 9.96 -2.00
N LYS A 145 -12.62 10.90 -1.46
CA LYS A 145 -11.82 11.81 -2.28
C LYS A 145 -10.53 11.10 -2.67
N VAL A 146 -10.42 10.72 -3.93
CA VAL A 146 -9.26 10.00 -4.48
C VAL A 146 -8.63 10.78 -5.64
N ILE A 147 -7.34 10.59 -5.86
CA ILE A 147 -6.59 11.17 -6.97
C ILE A 147 -6.15 10.03 -7.88
N GLN A 148 -6.49 10.10 -9.16
CA GLN A 148 -6.00 9.13 -10.12
C GLN A 148 -4.59 9.51 -10.58
N ILE A 149 -3.62 8.61 -10.35
CA ILE A 149 -2.23 8.72 -10.84
C ILE A 149 -1.91 7.40 -11.54
N PRO A 150 -1.99 7.33 -12.87
CA PRO A 150 -1.63 6.13 -13.61
C PRO A 150 -0.17 5.74 -13.39
N ASN A 151 0.13 4.43 -13.46
CA ASN A 151 1.52 3.98 -13.43
C ASN A 151 2.27 4.54 -14.65
N ALA A 152 3.36 5.24 -14.40
CA ALA A 152 4.32 5.56 -15.45
C ALA A 152 5.14 4.32 -15.78
N ILE A 153 5.32 4.05 -17.06
CA ILE A 153 6.28 3.08 -17.58
C ILE A 153 7.40 3.90 -18.18
N ASP A 154 8.62 3.75 -17.67
CA ASP A 154 9.80 4.24 -18.37
C ASP A 154 9.94 3.46 -19.66
N ILE A 155 9.81 4.11 -20.80
CA ILE A 155 9.99 3.57 -22.14
C ILE A 155 11.46 3.71 -22.53
#